data_0b50ca984e152e5c9e647977652dabc2
#
_entry.id   0b50ca984e152e5c9e647977652dabc2
#
_cell.length_a   1.000
_cell.length_b   1.000
_cell.length_c   1.000
_cell.angle_alpha   90.00
_cell.angle_beta   90.00
_cell.angle_gamma   90.00
#
_symmetry.space_group_name_H-M   'P 1'
#
loop_
_entity.id
_entity.type
_entity.pdbx_description
1 polymer ?
#
loop_
_entity_poly.entity_id
_entity_poly.type
_entity_poly.pdbx_seq_one_letter_code
_entity_poly.pdbx_strand_id
1 'polypeptide(L)'
;MTWSQEYFVNREDVRLYVYRKRDAAPQVGEAAKPVLLLVHGSTVSGRNTYDLQVPGGKDYSVMDYFADRGYDVWTVDHEGYGRSSWSGRGNSDVPTGAQDLAAVVPFILKETGAEKINIFGSSSGALRACMYTEAHPETVARLGLSALVYTGAGSPTLEQRRKKLPEYSTSPRRKVDLAFYEGMFNRDKPGSSEDSVPKAIAAAELPLVSEVPTGTYVDMCANLPLAHPEAIPCPTLVIRGEYDGIAAEPDLLDFFARLPTKDKQFVVLSGIAHNPMMGVVRNKFHHAL
;
A
#
# COMPACT_ATOMS: atom_id res chain seq x y z
N MET A 1 23.96 -7.09 3.96
CA MET A 1 23.42 -6.03 3.06
C MET A 1 22.48 -6.73 2.09
N THR A 2 21.25 -6.24 2.00
CA THR A 2 20.27 -6.73 1.04
C THR A 2 20.67 -6.28 -0.38
N TRP A 3 20.41 -7.15 -1.37
CA TRP A 3 20.51 -6.81 -2.78
C TRP A 3 19.22 -6.12 -3.23
N SER A 4 19.32 -5.19 -4.17
CA SER A 4 18.16 -4.51 -4.73
C SER A 4 18.31 -4.20 -6.21
N GLN A 5 17.18 -4.11 -6.92
CA GLN A 5 17.12 -3.76 -8.34
C GLN A 5 15.88 -2.96 -8.68
N GLU A 6 16.03 -2.04 -9.61
CA GLU A 6 14.95 -1.20 -10.15
C GLU A 6 14.57 -1.69 -11.54
N TYR A 7 13.26 -1.65 -11.83
CA TYR A 7 12.70 -2.03 -13.11
C TYR A 7 11.67 -1.00 -13.56
N PHE A 8 11.32 -1.05 -14.83
CA PHE A 8 10.18 -0.33 -15.36
C PHE A 8 9.31 -1.29 -16.17
N VAL A 9 8.02 -1.30 -15.89
CA VAL A 9 7.00 -2.09 -16.59
C VAL A 9 6.04 -1.15 -17.26
N ASN A 10 5.71 -1.39 -18.52
CA ASN A 10 4.78 -0.56 -19.26
C ASN A 10 3.34 -1.09 -19.09
N ARG A 11 2.42 -0.20 -18.74
CA ARG A 11 0.99 -0.37 -18.90
C ARG A 11 0.55 0.65 -19.96
N GLU A 12 0.38 0.19 -21.20
CA GLU A 12 0.17 1.07 -22.36
C GLU A 12 1.29 2.13 -22.49
N ASP A 13 0.97 3.42 -22.42
CA ASP A 13 1.89 4.55 -22.46
C ASP A 13 2.40 4.99 -21.08
N VAL A 14 1.96 4.34 -20.01
CA VAL A 14 2.44 4.59 -18.65
C VAL A 14 3.60 3.67 -18.32
N ARG A 15 4.70 4.25 -17.84
CA ARG A 15 5.89 3.54 -17.38
C ARG A 15 5.87 3.45 -15.86
N LEU A 16 5.59 2.27 -15.32
CA LEU A 16 5.50 1.98 -13.89
C LEU A 16 6.87 1.62 -13.34
N TYR A 17 7.30 2.31 -12.30
CA TYR A 17 8.51 1.98 -11.55
C TYR A 17 8.23 0.81 -10.60
N VAL A 18 9.09 -0.21 -10.66
CA VAL A 18 9.02 -1.41 -9.82
C VAL A 18 10.36 -1.61 -9.13
N TYR A 19 10.34 -1.86 -7.83
CA TYR A 19 11.54 -2.03 -7.01
C TYR A 19 11.53 -3.38 -6.31
N ARG A 20 12.67 -4.08 -6.34
CA ARG A 20 12.87 -5.42 -5.79
C ARG A 20 13.97 -5.41 -4.73
N LYS A 21 13.77 -6.16 -3.65
CA LYS A 21 14.78 -6.40 -2.62
C LYS A 21 14.81 -7.86 -2.21
N ARG A 22 16.04 -8.37 -1.96
CA ARG A 22 16.31 -9.74 -1.50
C ARG A 22 17.52 -9.76 -0.56
N ASP A 23 17.71 -10.85 0.15
CA ASP A 23 18.91 -11.15 0.93
C ASP A 23 20.20 -11.18 0.06
N ALA A 24 20.10 -11.70 -1.16
CA ALA A 24 21.21 -11.80 -2.14
C ALA A 24 20.70 -11.66 -3.58
N ALA A 25 21.59 -11.39 -4.53
CA ALA A 25 21.27 -11.39 -5.96
C ALA A 25 20.74 -12.76 -6.42
N PRO A 26 19.76 -12.79 -7.37
CA PRO A 26 19.27 -14.02 -7.94
C PRO A 26 20.40 -14.86 -8.57
N GLN A 27 20.36 -16.16 -8.38
CA GLN A 27 21.30 -17.10 -8.99
C GLN A 27 20.60 -17.94 -10.06
N VAL A 28 21.33 -18.25 -11.12
CA VAL A 28 20.80 -19.12 -12.19
C VAL A 28 20.47 -20.50 -11.62
N GLY A 29 19.23 -20.94 -11.81
CA GLY A 29 18.77 -22.27 -11.35
C GLY A 29 18.39 -22.33 -9.86
N GLU A 30 18.38 -21.22 -9.13
CA GLU A 30 17.86 -21.23 -7.77
C GLU A 30 16.34 -21.50 -7.75
N ALA A 31 15.84 -22.11 -6.68
CA ALA A 31 14.40 -22.26 -6.48
C ALA A 31 13.75 -20.90 -6.22
N ALA A 32 12.53 -20.72 -6.73
CA ALA A 32 11.77 -19.48 -6.48
C ALA A 32 11.55 -19.26 -4.98
N LYS A 33 11.87 -18.06 -4.51
CA LYS A 33 11.56 -17.63 -3.15
C LYS A 33 10.09 -17.21 -3.06
N PRO A 34 9.46 -17.27 -1.87
CA PRO A 34 8.13 -16.70 -1.70
C PRO A 34 8.15 -15.19 -2.04
N VAL A 35 7.30 -14.80 -2.99
CA VAL A 35 7.19 -13.40 -3.44
C VAL A 35 6.24 -12.64 -2.54
N LEU A 36 6.64 -11.43 -2.12
CA LEU A 36 5.80 -10.48 -1.41
C LEU A 36 5.74 -9.16 -2.18
N LEU A 37 4.56 -8.83 -2.74
CA LEU A 37 4.30 -7.55 -3.40
C LEU A 37 3.62 -6.58 -2.42
N LEU A 38 4.22 -5.42 -2.19
CA LEU A 38 3.76 -4.37 -1.30
C LEU A 38 3.14 -3.23 -2.10
N VAL A 39 1.86 -2.92 -1.83
CA VAL A 39 1.03 -1.96 -2.59
C VAL A 39 0.73 -0.73 -1.75
N HIS A 40 1.21 0.42 -2.18
CA HIS A 40 1.13 1.69 -1.43
C HIS A 40 -0.25 2.36 -1.50
N GLY A 41 -0.49 3.25 -0.55
CA GLY A 41 -1.71 4.06 -0.42
C GLY A 41 -1.70 5.34 -1.28
N SER A 42 -2.49 6.33 -0.84
CA SER A 42 -2.87 7.51 -1.65
C SER A 42 -1.86 8.66 -1.70
N THR A 43 -0.72 8.59 -1.03
CA THR A 43 0.12 9.81 -0.85
C THR A 43 1.61 9.56 -1.04
N VAL A 44 2.14 8.50 -0.46
CA VAL A 44 3.55 8.15 -0.50
C VAL A 44 3.74 7.02 -1.50
N SER A 45 4.77 7.11 -2.34
CA SER A 45 5.11 6.09 -3.33
C SER A 45 5.52 4.75 -2.69
N GLY A 46 5.54 3.68 -3.46
CA GLY A 46 5.77 2.33 -2.96
C GLY A 46 7.12 2.18 -2.27
N ARG A 47 8.19 2.56 -2.95
CA ARG A 47 9.54 2.45 -2.36
C ARG A 47 9.68 3.28 -1.10
N ASN A 48 9.18 4.52 -1.08
CA ASN A 48 9.30 5.39 0.07
C ASN A 48 8.34 5.01 1.22
N THR A 49 7.29 4.23 0.93
CA THR A 49 6.42 3.64 1.96
C THR A 49 7.08 2.42 2.63
N TYR A 50 7.70 1.54 1.84
CA TYR A 50 8.09 0.21 2.32
C TYR A 50 9.60 0.01 2.48
N ASP A 51 10.41 0.94 1.97
CA ASP A 51 11.88 0.96 2.13
C ASP A 51 12.37 2.32 2.64
N LEU A 52 11.61 2.95 3.55
CA LEU A 52 11.92 4.26 4.09
C LEU A 52 13.24 4.24 4.85
N GLN A 53 14.11 5.21 4.54
CA GLN A 53 15.34 5.46 5.28
C GLN A 53 15.15 6.69 6.20
N VAL A 54 15.09 6.45 7.50
CA VAL A 54 14.96 7.52 8.51
C VAL A 54 16.32 7.77 9.13
N PRO A 55 16.91 8.96 9.02
CA PRO A 55 18.20 9.27 9.63
C PRO A 55 18.22 8.98 11.13
N GLY A 56 19.16 8.14 11.59
CA GLY A 56 19.25 7.70 12.97
C GLY A 56 18.20 6.70 13.42
N GLY A 57 17.21 6.41 12.59
CA GLY A 57 16.17 5.42 12.85
C GLY A 57 16.59 4.00 12.44
N LYS A 58 15.90 2.99 12.99
CA LYS A 58 16.11 1.57 12.66
C LYS A 58 14.80 0.90 12.34
N ASP A 59 14.87 -0.16 11.55
CA ASP A 59 13.75 -1.08 11.28
C ASP A 59 12.51 -0.41 10.63
N TYR A 60 12.73 0.62 9.80
CA TYR A 60 11.66 1.26 9.02
C TYR A 60 11.41 0.57 7.67
N SER A 61 12.40 -0.18 7.15
CA SER A 61 12.24 -0.90 5.90
C SER A 61 11.50 -2.23 6.12
N VAL A 62 10.25 -2.27 5.69
CA VAL A 62 9.48 -3.52 5.58
C VAL A 62 10.14 -4.46 4.57
N MET A 63 10.72 -3.89 3.50
CA MET A 63 11.39 -4.68 2.46
C MET A 63 12.63 -5.39 3.00
N ASP A 64 13.47 -4.72 3.81
CA ASP A 64 14.62 -5.37 4.46
C ASP A 64 14.17 -6.46 5.44
N TYR A 65 13.15 -6.18 6.24
CA TYR A 65 12.64 -7.13 7.22
C TYR A 65 12.25 -8.46 6.60
N PHE A 66 11.53 -8.45 5.46
CA PHE A 66 11.10 -9.66 4.77
C PHE A 66 12.19 -10.25 3.88
N ALA A 67 13.05 -9.43 3.25
CA ALA A 67 14.20 -9.93 2.49
C ALA A 67 15.15 -10.74 3.39
N ASP A 68 15.46 -10.27 4.60
CA ASP A 68 16.27 -10.99 5.58
C ASP A 68 15.63 -12.30 6.06
N ARG A 69 14.32 -12.50 5.81
CA ARG A 69 13.56 -13.71 6.12
C ARG A 69 13.32 -14.62 4.91
N GLY A 70 14.05 -14.37 3.83
CA GLY A 70 14.06 -15.23 2.66
C GLY A 70 12.96 -14.95 1.64
N TYR A 71 12.25 -13.83 1.76
CA TYR A 71 11.29 -13.39 0.74
C TYR A 71 11.99 -12.66 -0.42
N ASP A 72 11.37 -12.75 -1.58
CA ASP A 72 11.62 -11.88 -2.72
C ASP A 72 10.60 -10.74 -2.67
N VAL A 73 11.03 -9.55 -2.22
CA VAL A 73 10.13 -8.45 -1.87
C VAL A 73 10.09 -7.41 -2.98
N TRP A 74 8.88 -7.06 -3.39
CA TRP A 74 8.62 -6.15 -4.49
C TRP A 74 7.69 -5.01 -4.06
N THR A 75 7.82 -3.87 -4.70
CA THR A 75 6.85 -2.80 -4.62
C THR A 75 6.75 -2.08 -5.96
N VAL A 76 5.63 -1.43 -6.21
CA VAL A 76 5.36 -0.62 -7.40
C VAL A 76 4.99 0.79 -6.98
N ASP A 77 5.46 1.79 -7.72
CA ASP A 77 4.87 3.13 -7.69
C ASP A 77 3.73 3.14 -8.71
N HIS A 78 2.50 3.39 -8.27
CA HIS A 78 1.34 3.50 -9.16
C HIS A 78 1.47 4.70 -10.09
N GLU A 79 0.68 4.72 -11.18
CA GLU A 79 0.65 5.85 -12.12
C GLU A 79 0.56 7.20 -11.41
N GLY A 80 1.48 8.12 -11.75
CA GLY A 80 1.54 9.47 -11.22
C GLY A 80 2.11 9.61 -9.80
N TYR A 81 2.60 8.53 -9.19
CA TYR A 81 3.32 8.54 -7.92
C TYR A 81 4.82 8.29 -8.12
N GLY A 82 5.63 8.85 -7.25
CA GLY A 82 7.06 8.59 -7.14
C GLY A 82 7.81 8.69 -8.46
N ARG A 83 8.34 7.56 -8.93
CA ARG A 83 9.14 7.43 -10.16
C ARG A 83 8.34 6.96 -11.36
N SER A 84 7.06 6.63 -11.19
CA SER A 84 6.18 6.25 -12.29
C SER A 84 5.73 7.46 -13.09
N SER A 85 5.56 7.28 -14.39
CA SER A 85 5.04 8.33 -15.25
C SER A 85 3.54 8.54 -15.00
N TRP A 86 3.02 9.66 -15.49
CA TRP A 86 1.61 9.97 -15.55
C TRP A 86 1.20 10.19 -17.00
N SER A 87 0.12 9.54 -17.42
CA SER A 87 -0.41 9.66 -18.79
C SER A 87 -0.98 11.03 -19.14
N GLY A 88 -1.20 11.88 -18.12
CA GLY A 88 -1.94 13.15 -18.29
C GLY A 88 -3.46 12.96 -18.38
N ARG A 89 -3.92 11.71 -18.34
CA ARG A 89 -5.34 11.32 -18.37
C ARG A 89 -5.75 10.74 -17.03
N GLY A 90 -6.91 11.12 -16.53
CA GLY A 90 -7.44 10.60 -15.28
C GLY A 90 -6.67 11.05 -14.03
N ASN A 91 -7.00 10.45 -12.91
CA ASN A 91 -6.54 10.83 -11.57
C ASN A 91 -5.99 9.66 -10.75
N SER A 92 -5.61 8.54 -11.41
CA SER A 92 -5.05 7.33 -10.78
C SER A 92 -5.90 6.84 -9.60
N ASP A 93 -7.15 6.52 -9.88
CA ASP A 93 -8.14 5.96 -8.96
C ASP A 93 -7.81 4.51 -8.53
N VAL A 94 -8.68 3.88 -7.76
CA VAL A 94 -8.49 2.50 -7.32
C VAL A 94 -8.49 1.52 -8.51
N PRO A 95 -9.45 1.59 -9.47
CA PRO A 95 -9.41 0.76 -10.67
C PRO A 95 -8.14 0.91 -11.51
N THR A 96 -7.66 2.13 -11.72
CA THR A 96 -6.37 2.37 -12.40
C THR A 96 -5.22 1.68 -11.69
N GLY A 97 -5.16 1.76 -10.36
CA GLY A 97 -4.14 1.07 -9.59
C GLY A 97 -4.25 -0.45 -9.65
N ALA A 98 -5.44 -1.03 -9.76
CA ALA A 98 -5.61 -2.47 -10.00
C ALA A 98 -5.12 -2.87 -11.39
N GLN A 99 -5.29 -2.02 -12.42
CA GLN A 99 -4.70 -2.23 -13.76
C GLN A 99 -3.17 -2.13 -13.74
N ASP A 100 -2.58 -1.23 -12.92
CA ASP A 100 -1.13 -1.19 -12.71
C ASP A 100 -0.62 -2.53 -12.17
N LEU A 101 -1.32 -3.12 -11.19
CA LEU A 101 -0.99 -4.43 -10.66
C LEU A 101 -1.13 -5.53 -11.71
N ALA A 102 -2.17 -5.47 -12.56
CA ALA A 102 -2.37 -6.43 -13.65
C ALA A 102 -1.25 -6.39 -14.71
N ALA A 103 -0.58 -5.25 -14.88
CA ALA A 103 0.61 -5.14 -15.72
C ALA A 103 1.89 -5.64 -15.00
N VAL A 104 2.02 -5.37 -13.71
CA VAL A 104 3.25 -5.63 -12.95
C VAL A 104 3.35 -7.09 -12.47
N VAL A 105 2.27 -7.71 -12.03
CA VAL A 105 2.32 -9.07 -11.45
C VAL A 105 2.81 -10.12 -12.46
N PRO A 106 2.36 -10.16 -13.72
CA PRO A 106 2.91 -11.11 -14.70
C PRO A 106 4.42 -10.94 -14.94
N PHE A 107 4.90 -9.69 -14.89
CA PHE A 107 6.35 -9.41 -14.96
C PHE A 107 7.07 -9.99 -13.74
N ILE A 108 6.56 -9.77 -12.52
CA ILE A 108 7.16 -10.32 -11.29
C ILE A 108 7.19 -11.85 -11.33
N LEU A 109 6.09 -12.51 -11.71
CA LEU A 109 6.02 -13.97 -11.80
C LEU A 109 7.06 -14.52 -12.80
N LYS A 110 7.22 -13.86 -13.95
CA LYS A 110 8.24 -14.22 -14.96
C LYS A 110 9.66 -14.05 -14.42
N GLU A 111 9.95 -12.93 -13.76
CA GLU A 111 11.29 -12.63 -13.21
C GLU A 111 11.70 -13.53 -12.04
N THR A 112 10.72 -14.01 -11.28
CA THR A 112 10.97 -14.83 -10.09
C THR A 112 10.82 -16.33 -10.33
N GLY A 113 10.09 -16.73 -11.37
CA GLY A 113 9.69 -18.12 -11.58
C GLY A 113 8.63 -18.61 -10.57
N ALA A 114 8.06 -17.73 -9.78
CA ALA A 114 7.00 -18.07 -8.84
C ALA A 114 5.66 -18.27 -9.56
N GLU A 115 4.84 -19.22 -9.10
CA GLU A 115 3.51 -19.45 -9.65
C GLU A 115 2.48 -18.44 -9.14
N LYS A 116 2.63 -17.98 -7.90
CA LYS A 116 1.74 -17.03 -7.22
C LYS A 116 2.54 -16.08 -6.35
N ILE A 117 1.94 -14.93 -6.04
CA ILE A 117 2.49 -13.93 -5.11
C ILE A 117 1.69 -13.90 -3.80
N ASN A 118 2.34 -13.48 -2.71
CA ASN A 118 1.65 -12.89 -1.58
C ASN A 118 1.54 -11.40 -1.87
N ILE A 119 0.35 -10.82 -1.73
CA ILE A 119 0.13 -9.39 -1.96
C ILE A 119 -0.31 -8.71 -0.67
N PHE A 120 0.29 -7.59 -0.35
CA PHE A 120 -0.08 -6.77 0.80
C PHE A 120 -0.38 -5.35 0.34
N GLY A 121 -1.53 -4.81 0.76
CA GLY A 121 -1.91 -3.43 0.48
C GLY A 121 -2.21 -2.63 1.74
N SER A 122 -1.87 -1.33 1.73
CA SER A 122 -2.18 -0.42 2.83
C SER A 122 -3.06 0.74 2.37
N SER A 123 -4.11 1.06 3.14
CA SER A 123 -5.04 2.16 2.84
C SER A 123 -5.72 1.96 1.47
N SER A 124 -5.66 2.94 0.55
CA SER A 124 -6.15 2.73 -0.83
C SER A 124 -5.38 1.64 -1.58
N GLY A 125 -4.15 1.32 -1.18
CA GLY A 125 -3.43 0.16 -1.70
C GLY A 125 -4.10 -1.17 -1.31
N ALA A 126 -4.77 -1.23 -0.17
CA ALA A 126 -5.58 -2.38 0.21
C ALA A 126 -6.79 -2.57 -0.72
N LEU A 127 -7.46 -1.47 -1.12
CA LEU A 127 -8.54 -1.51 -2.12
C LEU A 127 -8.04 -1.99 -3.48
N ARG A 128 -6.87 -1.48 -3.94
CA ARG A 128 -6.23 -1.91 -5.19
C ARG A 128 -5.87 -3.39 -5.16
N ALA A 129 -5.30 -3.87 -4.03
CA ALA A 129 -4.97 -5.28 -3.84
C ALA A 129 -6.21 -6.17 -3.81
N CYS A 130 -7.32 -5.75 -3.18
CA CYS A 130 -8.61 -6.46 -3.23
C CYS A 130 -9.11 -6.58 -4.67
N MET A 131 -9.25 -5.45 -5.37
CA MET A 131 -9.77 -5.41 -6.75
C MET A 131 -8.91 -6.25 -7.71
N TYR A 132 -7.58 -6.21 -7.54
CA TYR A 132 -6.67 -7.08 -8.29
C TYR A 132 -6.91 -8.55 -7.97
N THR A 133 -7.01 -8.92 -6.69
CA THR A 133 -7.22 -10.31 -6.23
C THR A 133 -8.56 -10.86 -6.70
N GLU A 134 -9.61 -10.04 -6.72
CA GLU A 134 -10.93 -10.40 -7.25
C GLU A 134 -10.89 -10.74 -8.74
N ALA A 135 -10.09 -9.99 -9.52
CA ALA A 135 -9.95 -10.17 -10.97
C ALA A 135 -8.97 -11.30 -11.35
N HIS A 136 -7.96 -11.58 -10.50
CA HIS A 136 -6.85 -12.49 -10.78
C HIS A 136 -6.53 -13.44 -9.61
N PRO A 137 -7.54 -14.16 -9.05
CA PRO A 137 -7.34 -14.99 -7.87
C PRO A 137 -6.35 -16.15 -8.09
N GLU A 138 -6.15 -16.57 -9.34
CA GLU A 138 -5.20 -17.62 -9.71
C GLU A 138 -3.74 -17.22 -9.47
N THR A 139 -3.42 -15.92 -9.45
CA THR A 139 -2.06 -15.41 -9.27
C THR A 139 -1.73 -15.05 -7.80
N VAL A 140 -2.73 -15.07 -6.91
CA VAL A 140 -2.57 -14.64 -5.51
C VAL A 140 -2.58 -15.86 -4.58
N ALA A 141 -1.50 -16.02 -3.79
CA ALA A 141 -1.40 -17.06 -2.78
C ALA A 141 -2.05 -16.63 -1.45
N ARG A 142 -1.79 -15.41 -1.02
CA ARG A 142 -2.30 -14.80 0.21
C ARG A 142 -2.51 -13.31 0.04
N LEU A 143 -3.52 -12.76 0.70
CA LEU A 143 -3.84 -11.34 0.72
C LEU A 143 -3.67 -10.76 2.12
N GLY A 144 -2.83 -9.74 2.26
CA GLY A 144 -2.69 -8.93 3.46
C GLY A 144 -3.27 -7.53 3.25
N LEU A 145 -4.08 -7.07 4.16
CA LEU A 145 -4.77 -5.77 4.08
C LEU A 145 -4.52 -4.98 5.36
N SER A 146 -3.98 -3.79 5.25
CA SER A 146 -3.85 -2.88 6.39
C SER A 146 -4.60 -1.59 6.14
N ALA A 147 -5.28 -1.08 7.17
CA ALA A 147 -5.99 0.18 7.10
C ALA A 147 -6.98 0.25 5.89
N LEU A 148 -7.58 -0.88 5.53
CA LEU A 148 -8.58 -0.99 4.47
C LEU A 148 -9.80 -0.13 4.81
N VAL A 149 -10.34 0.57 3.83
CA VAL A 149 -11.60 1.28 3.94
C VAL A 149 -12.65 0.53 3.14
N TYR A 150 -13.56 -0.20 3.80
CA TYR A 150 -14.55 -1.02 3.11
C TYR A 150 -15.71 -0.18 2.57
N THR A 151 -16.61 0.25 3.44
CA THR A 151 -17.71 1.17 3.08
C THR A 151 -17.42 2.61 3.52
N GLY A 152 -16.45 2.79 4.40
CA GLY A 152 -16.12 4.07 5.03
C GLY A 152 -17.11 4.49 6.12
N ALA A 153 -18.00 3.59 6.55
CA ALA A 153 -18.90 3.86 7.67
C ALA A 153 -18.12 4.05 8.97
N GLY A 154 -18.50 5.07 9.76
CA GLY A 154 -17.85 5.36 11.04
C GLY A 154 -16.44 5.94 10.93
N SER A 155 -16.00 6.41 9.76
CA SER A 155 -14.69 7.03 9.55
C SER A 155 -14.73 8.55 9.73
N PRO A 156 -14.23 9.12 10.85
CA PRO A 156 -14.24 10.57 11.04
C PRO A 156 -13.35 11.29 10.02
N THR A 157 -12.27 10.67 9.57
CA THR A 157 -11.40 11.27 8.56
C THR A 157 -12.08 11.35 7.19
N LEU A 158 -12.84 10.33 6.78
CA LEU A 158 -13.57 10.39 5.51
C LEU A 158 -14.72 11.41 5.57
N GLU A 159 -15.39 11.54 6.69
CA GLU A 159 -16.41 12.59 6.88
C GLU A 159 -15.83 13.99 6.63
N GLN A 160 -14.62 14.26 7.13
CA GLN A 160 -13.94 15.53 6.88
C GLN A 160 -13.48 15.65 5.41
N ARG A 161 -12.97 14.56 4.81
CA ARG A 161 -12.55 14.54 3.40
C ARG A 161 -13.72 14.75 2.44
N ARG A 162 -14.91 14.21 2.72
CA ARG A 162 -16.12 14.41 1.91
C ARG A 162 -16.50 15.87 1.76
N LYS A 163 -16.20 16.72 2.73
CA LYS A 163 -16.41 18.18 2.64
C LYS A 163 -15.56 18.82 1.54
N LYS A 164 -14.44 18.20 1.17
CA LYS A 164 -13.53 18.64 0.11
C LYS A 164 -13.67 17.83 -1.19
N LEU A 165 -14.69 17.00 -1.32
CA LEU A 165 -14.92 16.19 -2.51
C LEU A 165 -15.00 17.04 -3.80
N PRO A 166 -15.68 18.22 -3.83
CA PRO A 166 -15.67 19.08 -5.02
C PRO A 166 -14.25 19.48 -5.47
N GLU A 167 -13.37 19.78 -4.53
CA GLU A 167 -11.96 20.10 -4.79
C GLU A 167 -11.22 18.91 -5.45
N TYR A 168 -11.38 17.69 -4.87
CA TYR A 168 -10.73 16.49 -5.40
C TYR A 168 -11.27 16.07 -6.77
N SER A 169 -12.55 16.35 -7.05
CA SER A 169 -13.20 16.01 -8.31
C SER A 169 -12.87 16.97 -9.46
N THR A 170 -12.44 18.19 -9.16
CA THR A 170 -12.10 19.22 -10.16
C THR A 170 -10.64 19.20 -10.57
N SER A 171 -9.76 18.59 -9.77
CA SER A 171 -8.34 18.49 -10.08
C SER A 171 -7.87 17.03 -10.04
N PRO A 172 -7.21 16.52 -11.08
CA PRO A 172 -6.67 15.17 -11.07
C PRO A 172 -5.49 14.99 -10.11
N ARG A 173 -4.92 16.09 -9.61
CA ARG A 173 -3.76 16.08 -8.69
C ARG A 173 -3.95 17.08 -7.57
N ARG A 174 -3.32 16.81 -6.44
CA ARG A 174 -3.28 17.66 -5.24
C ARG A 174 -1.85 17.89 -4.78
N LYS A 175 -1.56 19.05 -4.26
CA LYS A 175 -0.25 19.41 -3.71
C LYS A 175 0.05 18.62 -2.43
N VAL A 176 1.32 18.31 -2.23
CA VAL A 176 1.88 17.75 -1.00
C VAL A 176 3.13 18.55 -0.64
N ASP A 177 3.33 18.74 0.65
CA ASP A 177 4.49 19.43 1.24
C ASP A 177 4.82 18.83 2.61
N LEU A 178 5.83 19.35 3.29
CA LEU A 178 6.20 18.88 4.61
C LEU A 178 5.06 18.99 5.62
N ALA A 179 4.31 20.11 5.62
CA ALA A 179 3.21 20.32 6.54
C ALA A 179 2.07 19.31 6.31
N PHE A 180 1.83 18.93 5.05
CA PHE A 180 0.90 17.86 4.70
C PHE A 180 1.33 16.51 5.30
N TYR A 181 2.62 16.14 5.17
CA TYR A 181 3.14 14.89 5.74
C TYR A 181 3.10 14.91 7.27
N GLU A 182 3.50 16.00 7.92
CA GLU A 182 3.40 16.16 9.39
C GLU A 182 1.96 15.99 9.87
N GLY A 183 0.99 16.62 9.17
CA GLY A 183 -0.43 16.47 9.47
C GLY A 183 -0.95 15.05 9.28
N MET A 184 -0.44 14.32 8.28
CA MET A 184 -0.85 12.94 8.02
C MET A 184 -0.47 11.98 9.15
N PHE A 185 0.71 12.13 9.76
CA PHE A 185 1.18 11.26 10.83
C PHE A 185 0.62 11.63 12.21
N ASN A 186 0.25 12.89 12.43
CA ASN A 186 -0.26 13.39 13.72
C ASN A 186 -1.79 13.41 13.83
N ARG A 187 -2.51 13.20 12.71
CA ARG A 187 -3.96 13.35 12.62
C ARG A 187 -4.72 12.46 13.61
N ASP A 188 -4.44 11.16 13.63
CA ASP A 188 -5.25 10.19 14.37
C ASP A 188 -4.78 10.01 15.81
N LYS A 189 -3.48 10.05 16.04
CA LYS A 189 -2.85 9.92 17.36
C LYS A 189 -1.49 10.60 17.37
N PRO A 190 -1.36 11.81 17.94
CA PRO A 190 -0.05 12.45 18.13
C PRO A 190 0.92 11.53 18.90
N GLY A 191 2.17 11.46 18.44
CA GLY A 191 3.21 10.62 19.03
C GLY A 191 3.13 9.12 18.67
N SER A 192 2.23 8.70 17.77
CA SER A 192 2.23 7.34 17.23
C SER A 192 3.32 7.09 16.17
N SER A 193 3.91 8.14 15.62
CA SER A 193 5.12 8.12 14.79
C SER A 193 6.15 9.09 15.33
N GLU A 194 7.43 8.82 15.07
CA GLU A 194 8.52 9.75 15.42
C GLU A 194 8.48 10.98 14.50
N ASP A 195 8.83 12.17 15.01
CA ASP A 195 8.84 13.44 14.25
C ASP A 195 9.82 13.43 13.06
N SER A 196 10.79 12.52 13.07
CA SER A 196 11.72 12.28 11.96
C SER A 196 11.05 11.62 10.74
N VAL A 197 9.96 10.88 10.92
CA VAL A 197 9.30 10.13 9.86
C VAL A 197 8.69 11.03 8.78
N PRO A 198 7.83 12.01 9.07
CA PRO A 198 7.28 12.89 8.04
C PRO A 198 8.38 13.70 7.33
N LYS A 199 9.46 14.06 8.02
CA LYS A 199 10.62 14.75 7.44
C LYS A 199 11.38 13.85 6.46
N ALA A 200 11.59 12.58 6.83
CA ALA A 200 12.23 11.60 5.97
C ALA A 200 11.38 11.32 4.71
N ILE A 201 10.05 11.19 4.87
CA ILE A 201 9.12 11.06 3.73
C ILE A 201 9.19 12.28 2.82
N ALA A 202 9.10 13.49 3.36
CA ALA A 202 9.18 14.72 2.57
C ALA A 202 10.51 14.81 1.81
N ALA A 203 11.63 14.48 2.46
CA ALA A 203 12.95 14.47 1.84
C ALA A 203 13.06 13.43 0.69
N ALA A 204 12.35 12.30 0.78
CA ALA A 204 12.37 11.25 -0.23
C ALA A 204 11.37 11.51 -1.38
N GLU A 205 10.17 12.06 -1.09
CA GLU A 205 9.10 12.25 -2.06
C GLU A 205 9.19 13.58 -2.84
N LEU A 206 9.41 14.72 -2.14
CA LEU A 206 9.33 16.04 -2.77
C LEU A 206 10.32 16.28 -3.93
N PRO A 207 11.53 15.67 -3.94
CA PRO A 207 12.40 15.72 -5.12
C PRO A 207 11.84 14.98 -6.35
N LEU A 208 10.91 14.04 -6.16
CA LEU A 208 10.29 13.26 -7.23
C LEU A 208 9.00 13.91 -7.72
N VAL A 209 8.12 14.26 -6.78
CA VAL A 209 6.80 14.84 -7.07
C VAL A 209 6.38 15.80 -5.97
N SER A 210 5.82 16.95 -6.34
CA SER A 210 5.18 17.92 -5.42
C SER A 210 3.65 17.86 -5.46
N GLU A 211 3.12 17.01 -6.34
CA GLU A 211 1.69 16.77 -6.48
C GLU A 211 1.44 15.29 -6.68
N VAL A 212 0.38 14.76 -6.09
CA VAL A 212 -0.02 13.35 -6.19
C VAL A 212 -1.48 13.24 -6.67
N PRO A 213 -1.85 12.12 -7.29
CA PRO A 213 -3.20 11.91 -7.80
C PRO A 213 -4.31 12.05 -6.73
N THR A 214 -5.51 12.48 -7.15
CA THR A 214 -6.70 12.63 -6.29
C THR A 214 -7.66 11.46 -6.36
N GLY A 215 -7.55 10.57 -7.36
CA GLY A 215 -8.57 9.55 -7.66
C GLY A 215 -8.95 8.67 -6.49
N THR A 216 -7.97 8.18 -5.73
CA THR A 216 -8.25 7.37 -4.54
C THR A 216 -8.98 8.15 -3.43
N TYR A 217 -8.84 9.48 -3.37
CA TYR A 217 -9.61 10.32 -2.44
C TYR A 217 -11.05 10.47 -2.91
N VAL A 218 -11.25 10.67 -4.22
CA VAL A 218 -12.59 10.67 -4.82
C VAL A 218 -13.28 9.35 -4.56
N ASP A 219 -12.61 8.22 -4.83
CA ASP A 219 -13.15 6.89 -4.63
C ASP A 219 -13.56 6.63 -3.17
N MET A 220 -12.67 6.89 -2.22
CA MET A 220 -12.99 6.68 -0.81
C MET A 220 -14.08 7.63 -0.27
N CYS A 221 -14.28 8.80 -0.89
CA CYS A 221 -15.29 9.73 -0.48
C CYS A 221 -16.67 9.47 -1.11
N ALA A 222 -16.71 8.93 -2.36
CA ALA A 222 -17.92 8.89 -3.16
C ALA A 222 -18.32 7.51 -3.70
N ASN A 223 -17.37 6.59 -3.87
CA ASN A 223 -17.58 5.38 -4.68
C ASN A 223 -17.52 4.05 -3.87
N LEU A 224 -17.32 4.10 -2.55
CA LEU A 224 -17.27 2.89 -1.72
C LEU A 224 -18.64 2.18 -1.63
N PRO A 225 -18.68 0.84 -1.52
CA PRO A 225 -17.55 -0.08 -1.46
C PRO A 225 -16.96 -0.38 -2.84
N LEU A 226 -15.62 -0.57 -2.90
CA LEU A 226 -14.88 -0.98 -4.11
C LEU A 226 -14.23 -2.37 -3.97
N ALA A 227 -14.27 -2.95 -2.79
CA ALA A 227 -13.84 -4.31 -2.50
C ALA A 227 -15.06 -5.19 -2.26
N HIS A 228 -15.06 -6.40 -2.83
CA HIS A 228 -16.13 -7.38 -2.71
C HIS A 228 -15.58 -8.61 -1.98
N PRO A 229 -15.64 -8.66 -0.63
CA PRO A 229 -15.03 -9.73 0.15
C PRO A 229 -15.46 -11.13 -0.26
N GLU A 230 -16.71 -11.30 -0.73
CA GLU A 230 -17.25 -12.58 -1.20
C GLU A 230 -16.52 -13.14 -2.44
N ALA A 231 -15.83 -12.27 -3.19
CA ALA A 231 -15.05 -12.63 -4.38
C ALA A 231 -13.57 -12.90 -4.08
N ILE A 232 -13.13 -12.85 -2.81
CA ILE A 232 -11.73 -13.07 -2.40
C ILE A 232 -11.59 -14.49 -1.82
N PRO A 233 -11.08 -15.48 -2.61
CA PRO A 233 -11.06 -16.88 -2.18
C PRO A 233 -9.80 -17.27 -1.39
N CYS A 234 -8.73 -16.47 -1.45
CA CYS A 234 -7.44 -16.82 -0.86
C CYS A 234 -7.39 -16.54 0.65
N PRO A 235 -6.44 -17.15 1.40
CA PRO A 235 -6.13 -16.79 2.76
C PRO A 235 -5.93 -15.29 2.94
N THR A 236 -6.58 -14.69 3.94
CA THR A 236 -6.64 -13.23 4.10
C THR A 236 -6.33 -12.78 5.52
N LEU A 237 -5.38 -11.84 5.64
CA LEU A 237 -5.04 -11.15 6.88
C LEU A 237 -5.55 -9.70 6.81
N VAL A 238 -6.32 -9.27 7.80
CA VAL A 238 -6.76 -7.88 7.97
C VAL A 238 -6.09 -7.29 9.20
N ILE A 239 -5.34 -6.21 9.01
CA ILE A 239 -4.62 -5.49 10.08
C ILE A 239 -5.20 -4.10 10.25
N ARG A 240 -5.45 -3.69 11.49
CA ARG A 240 -5.90 -2.35 11.86
C ARG A 240 -5.05 -1.77 12.98
N GLY A 241 -4.68 -0.49 12.90
CA GLY A 241 -4.16 0.25 14.04
C GLY A 241 -5.29 0.63 15.01
N GLU A 242 -5.03 0.55 16.32
CA GLU A 242 -5.99 0.91 17.38
C GLU A 242 -6.60 2.32 17.17
N TYR A 243 -5.75 3.27 16.75
CA TYR A 243 -6.12 4.68 16.56
C TYR A 243 -6.38 5.06 15.10
N ASP A 244 -6.59 4.09 14.19
CA ASP A 244 -6.85 4.40 12.79
C ASP A 244 -8.19 5.14 12.62
N GLY A 245 -8.12 6.43 12.27
CA GLY A 245 -9.27 7.30 12.08
C GLY A 245 -9.90 7.22 10.67
N ILE A 246 -9.33 6.39 9.76
CA ILE A 246 -9.88 6.17 8.43
C ILE A 246 -10.60 4.83 8.35
N ALA A 247 -9.94 3.76 8.76
CA ALA A 247 -10.44 2.39 8.72
C ALA A 247 -11.15 2.06 10.04
N ALA A 248 -12.46 2.27 10.10
CA ALA A 248 -13.26 2.00 11.28
C ALA A 248 -13.35 0.49 11.57
N GLU A 249 -13.21 0.09 12.84
CA GLU A 249 -13.21 -1.33 13.21
C GLU A 249 -14.52 -2.06 12.87
N PRO A 250 -15.72 -1.50 13.12
CA PRO A 250 -16.97 -2.16 12.72
C PRO A 250 -17.10 -2.38 11.22
N ASP A 251 -16.62 -1.43 10.40
CA ASP A 251 -16.60 -1.51 8.93
C ASP A 251 -15.69 -2.64 8.45
N LEU A 252 -14.52 -2.79 9.08
CA LEU A 252 -13.60 -3.88 8.79
C LEU A 252 -14.08 -5.24 9.28
N LEU A 253 -14.80 -5.31 10.40
CA LEU A 253 -15.38 -6.55 10.88
C LEU A 253 -16.51 -7.05 9.97
N ASP A 254 -17.30 -6.16 9.35
CA ASP A 254 -18.29 -6.54 8.33
C ASP A 254 -17.57 -7.11 7.08
N PHE A 255 -16.53 -6.45 6.58
CA PHE A 255 -15.68 -6.97 5.51
C PHE A 255 -15.14 -8.36 5.83
N PHE A 256 -14.52 -8.51 7.02
CA PHE A 256 -13.91 -9.74 7.48
C PHE A 256 -14.92 -10.90 7.61
N ALA A 257 -16.12 -10.62 8.11
CA ALA A 257 -17.16 -11.62 8.26
C ALA A 257 -17.59 -12.22 6.92
N ARG A 258 -17.60 -11.40 5.85
CA ARG A 258 -18.05 -11.79 4.50
C ARG A 258 -17.01 -12.55 3.68
N LEU A 259 -15.73 -12.58 4.09
CA LEU A 259 -14.69 -13.36 3.41
C LEU A 259 -15.06 -14.86 3.43
N PRO A 260 -15.10 -15.56 2.27
CA PRO A 260 -15.51 -16.97 2.19
C PRO A 260 -14.44 -17.93 2.72
N THR A 261 -13.18 -17.54 2.68
CA THR A 261 -12.06 -18.35 3.17
C THR A 261 -12.18 -18.64 4.66
N LYS A 262 -11.80 -19.85 5.08
CA LYS A 262 -11.68 -20.25 6.49
C LYS A 262 -10.31 -19.85 7.10
N ASP A 263 -9.30 -19.71 6.24
CA ASP A 263 -7.97 -19.23 6.63
C ASP A 263 -7.95 -17.69 6.59
N LYS A 264 -8.44 -17.07 7.66
CA LYS A 264 -8.49 -15.62 7.78
C LYS A 264 -8.20 -15.16 9.20
N GLN A 265 -7.51 -14.02 9.33
CA GLN A 265 -7.14 -13.43 10.60
C GLN A 265 -7.49 -11.93 10.61
N PHE A 266 -7.95 -11.45 11.76
CA PHE A 266 -8.18 -10.03 12.04
C PHE A 266 -7.32 -9.61 13.22
N VAL A 267 -6.47 -8.60 13.02
CA VAL A 267 -5.49 -8.15 14.00
C VAL A 267 -5.64 -6.66 14.27
N VAL A 268 -5.85 -6.29 15.54
CA VAL A 268 -5.78 -4.89 16.00
C VAL A 268 -4.45 -4.66 16.69
N LEU A 269 -3.68 -3.70 16.19
CA LEU A 269 -2.36 -3.36 16.72
C LEU A 269 -2.44 -2.17 17.68
N SER A 270 -2.26 -2.45 18.98
CA SER A 270 -2.35 -1.41 20.00
C SER A 270 -1.18 -0.40 19.92
N GLY A 271 -1.48 0.88 20.14
CA GLY A 271 -0.52 1.98 20.05
C GLY A 271 -0.24 2.46 18.63
N ILE A 272 -0.92 1.93 17.62
CA ILE A 272 -0.71 2.23 16.20
C ILE A 272 -1.88 3.04 15.64
N ALA A 273 -1.55 4.01 14.79
CA ALA A 273 -2.50 4.77 13.98
C ALA A 273 -2.58 4.22 12.54
N HIS A 274 -2.91 5.07 11.55
CA HIS A 274 -3.17 4.68 10.16
C HIS A 274 -1.97 4.08 9.42
N ASN A 275 -0.72 4.46 9.78
CA ASN A 275 0.50 4.04 9.10
C ASN A 275 1.33 3.07 9.98
N PRO A 276 0.95 1.80 10.11
CA PRO A 276 1.54 0.89 11.10
C PRO A 276 3.03 0.63 10.88
N MET A 277 3.50 0.56 9.62
CA MET A 277 4.91 0.32 9.28
C MET A 277 5.84 1.48 9.66
N MET A 278 5.29 2.66 9.93
CA MET A 278 6.03 3.90 10.24
C MET A 278 5.80 4.36 11.69
N GLY A 279 5.10 3.56 12.50
CA GLY A 279 4.81 3.86 13.89
C GLY A 279 5.99 3.60 14.84
N VAL A 280 5.93 4.19 16.04
CA VAL A 280 6.94 3.96 17.11
C VAL A 280 6.98 2.48 17.56
N VAL A 281 5.88 1.74 17.41
CA VAL A 281 5.79 0.31 17.73
C VAL A 281 5.64 -0.55 16.47
N ARG A 282 6.25 -0.15 15.35
CA ARG A 282 6.20 -0.81 14.03
C ARG A 282 6.59 -2.28 14.03
N ASN A 283 7.38 -2.72 15.02
CA ASN A 283 7.70 -4.12 15.21
C ASN A 283 6.46 -5.00 15.39
N LYS A 284 5.37 -4.48 15.97
CA LYS A 284 4.09 -5.22 16.06
C LYS A 284 3.51 -5.49 14.67
N PHE A 285 3.61 -4.50 13.75
CA PHE A 285 3.18 -4.67 12.37
C PHE A 285 4.04 -5.72 11.65
N HIS A 286 5.36 -5.64 11.77
CA HIS A 286 6.27 -6.60 11.15
C HIS A 286 6.02 -8.06 11.60
N HIS A 287 5.59 -8.26 12.86
CA HIS A 287 5.27 -9.60 13.37
C HIS A 287 3.86 -10.07 12.97
N ALA A 288 2.94 -9.15 12.70
CA ALA A 288 1.58 -9.49 12.31
C ALA A 288 1.47 -9.85 10.83
N LEU A 289 2.28 -9.22 9.97
CA LEU A 289 2.38 -9.50 8.55
C LEU A 289 3.26 -10.72 8.28
#